data_11bfe668da56d9c6b80c5b04b860813c
#
_entry.id   11bfe668da56d9c6b80c5b04b860813c
#
_cell.length_a   1.000
_cell.length_b   1.000
_cell.length_c   1.000
_cell.angle_alpha   90.00
_cell.angle_beta   90.00
_cell.angle_gamma   90.00
#
_symmetry.space_group_name_H-M   'P 1'
#
loop_
_entity.id
_entity.type
_entity.pdbx_description
1 polymer ?
#
loop_
_entity_poly.entity_id
_entity_poly.type
_entity_poly.pdbx_seq_one_letter_code
_entity_poly.pdbx_strand_id
1 'polypeptide(L)'
;MAEIAEEVAKTRDYLGKAALDPRVAAALAKVPREAFVPERDAAYAYDNAPLPIGCGQTISQPYIVAVMTDMLEPRAGDVVLEVGTGCGYQAAVLAELVAKVYSIEVVRELGESAARRLERLGYANVEVRVGDGALGWPEHAPYDGIIVTAAASKIPEALTAQLKSGRRLVIPVGEPGGYQELVVVEKTLAGGIVERVTLPVAFVPLKSPLA
;
A
#
# COMPACT_ATOMS: atom_id res chain seq x y z
N MET A 1 2.82 1.87 18.17
CA MET A 1 2.86 0.39 18.00
C MET A 1 1.88 -0.35 18.92
N ALA A 2 1.76 -0.01 20.21
CA ALA A 2 0.80 -0.68 21.11
C ALA A 2 -0.66 -0.59 20.61
N GLU A 3 -1.08 0.60 20.19
CA GLU A 3 -2.43 0.83 19.65
C GLU A 3 -2.69 0.02 18.37
N ILE A 4 -1.70 -0.06 17.46
CA ILE A 4 -1.81 -0.90 16.26
C ILE A 4 -2.00 -2.39 16.63
N ALA A 5 -1.22 -2.88 17.60
CA ALA A 5 -1.33 -4.26 18.05
C ALA A 5 -2.71 -4.57 18.68
N GLU A 6 -3.27 -3.61 19.42
CA GLU A 6 -4.61 -3.71 19.99
C GLU A 6 -5.68 -3.77 18.90
N GLU A 7 -5.60 -2.90 17.88
CA GLU A 7 -6.54 -2.90 16.74
C GLU A 7 -6.45 -4.20 15.92
N VAL A 8 -5.24 -4.73 15.69
CA VAL A 8 -5.05 -6.05 15.04
C VAL A 8 -5.73 -7.16 15.84
N ALA A 9 -5.60 -7.14 17.17
CA ALA A 9 -6.25 -8.13 18.03
C ALA A 9 -7.79 -8.02 18.00
N LYS A 10 -8.34 -6.79 17.97
CA LYS A 10 -9.80 -6.54 17.84
C LYS A 10 -10.36 -7.01 16.51
N THR A 11 -9.59 -6.87 15.43
CA THR A 11 -10.01 -7.21 14.06
C THR A 11 -9.57 -8.60 13.62
N ARG A 12 -9.10 -9.44 14.53
CA ARG A 12 -8.57 -10.79 14.26
C ARG A 12 -9.49 -11.66 13.39
N ASP A 13 -10.81 -11.54 13.56
CA ASP A 13 -11.80 -12.35 12.84
C ASP A 13 -11.84 -11.97 11.34
N TYR A 14 -11.56 -10.70 11.00
CA TYR A 14 -11.41 -10.23 9.62
C TYR A 14 -10.04 -10.60 9.03
N LEU A 15 -8.99 -10.54 9.86
CA LEU A 15 -7.60 -10.75 9.43
C LEU A 15 -7.24 -12.25 9.35
N GLY A 16 -7.96 -13.11 10.10
CA GLY A 16 -7.60 -14.50 10.27
C GLY A 16 -6.40 -14.73 11.20
N LYS A 17 -5.95 -13.67 11.91
CA LYS A 17 -4.82 -13.71 12.86
C LYS A 17 -4.91 -12.59 13.89
N ALA A 18 -4.30 -12.79 15.06
CA ALA A 18 -4.36 -11.87 16.19
C ALA A 18 -3.11 -10.98 16.34
N ALA A 19 -2.09 -11.15 15.48
CA ALA A 19 -0.85 -10.38 15.54
C ALA A 19 -0.25 -10.22 14.13
N LEU A 20 0.49 -9.11 13.93
CA LEU A 20 1.28 -8.87 12.73
C LEU A 20 2.53 -9.77 12.69
N ASP A 21 3.06 -10.00 11.49
CA ASP A 21 4.42 -10.49 11.33
C ASP A 21 5.39 -9.53 12.05
N PRO A 22 6.29 -10.04 12.91
CA PRO A 22 7.26 -9.20 13.62
C PRO A 22 8.13 -8.32 12.71
N ARG A 23 8.38 -8.75 11.46
CA ARG A 23 9.14 -7.98 10.47
C ARG A 23 8.35 -6.74 10.03
N VAL A 24 7.04 -6.87 9.84
CA VAL A 24 6.16 -5.75 9.50
C VAL A 24 6.11 -4.75 10.66
N ALA A 25 5.95 -5.24 11.88
CA ALA A 25 5.98 -4.39 13.07
C ALA A 25 7.32 -3.64 13.22
N ALA A 26 8.44 -4.30 12.95
CA ALA A 26 9.77 -3.70 12.98
C ALA A 26 9.96 -2.63 11.89
N ALA A 27 9.48 -2.89 10.66
CA ALA A 27 9.52 -1.93 9.56
C ALA A 27 8.74 -0.65 9.89
N LEU A 28 7.52 -0.78 10.40
CA LEU A 28 6.71 0.36 10.84
C LEU A 28 7.37 1.17 11.98
N ALA A 29 8.04 0.50 12.90
CA ALA A 29 8.77 1.17 13.99
C ALA A 29 10.05 1.88 13.50
N LYS A 30 10.65 1.42 12.40
CA LYS A 30 11.87 1.98 11.83
C LYS A 30 11.62 3.20 10.95
N VAL A 31 10.54 3.19 10.17
CA VAL A 31 10.23 4.26 9.21
C VAL A 31 9.69 5.50 9.94
N PRO A 32 10.37 6.65 9.89
CA PRO A 32 9.95 7.87 10.61
C PRO A 32 8.74 8.51 9.93
N ARG A 33 7.53 8.15 10.38
CA ARG A 33 6.28 8.56 9.74
C ARG A 33 6.11 10.08 9.69
N GLU A 34 6.63 10.82 10.68
CA GLU A 34 6.62 12.28 10.71
C GLU A 34 7.36 12.92 9.53
N ALA A 35 8.32 12.21 8.92
CA ALA A 35 9.01 12.68 7.72
C ALA A 35 8.15 12.65 6.44
N PHE A 36 6.97 12.03 6.51
CA PHE A 36 6.05 11.82 5.37
C PHE A 36 4.78 12.66 5.44
N VAL A 37 4.58 13.42 6.52
CA VAL A 37 3.46 14.35 6.69
C VAL A 37 3.93 15.80 6.57
N PRO A 38 3.02 16.76 6.30
CA PRO A 38 3.36 18.19 6.41
C PRO A 38 3.85 18.54 7.80
N GLU A 39 4.80 19.49 7.93
CA GLU A 39 5.39 19.91 9.21
C GLU A 39 4.34 20.29 10.27
N ARG A 40 3.27 20.98 9.86
CA ARG A 40 2.15 21.36 10.75
C ARG A 40 1.42 20.16 11.38
N ASP A 41 1.50 18.98 10.74
CA ASP A 41 0.80 17.76 11.14
C ASP A 41 1.76 16.74 11.80
N ALA A 42 3.06 17.08 11.93
CA ALA A 42 4.09 16.19 12.46
C ALA A 42 3.81 15.69 13.88
N ALA A 43 3.20 16.52 14.73
CA ALA A 43 2.83 16.15 16.10
C ALA A 43 1.76 15.04 16.14
N TYR A 44 0.97 14.88 15.07
CA TYR A 44 -0.11 13.89 14.93
C TYR A 44 0.30 12.69 14.09
N ALA A 45 1.55 12.65 13.60
CA ALA A 45 2.00 11.64 12.66
C ALA A 45 1.79 10.20 13.13
N TYR A 46 1.84 9.97 14.43
CA TYR A 46 1.71 8.64 15.05
C TYR A 46 0.32 8.34 15.60
N ASP A 47 -0.63 9.27 15.48
CA ASP A 47 -2.04 9.02 15.79
C ASP A 47 -2.58 7.96 14.80
N ASN A 48 -3.39 7.04 15.29
CA ASN A 48 -3.95 5.98 14.47
C ASN A 48 -5.11 6.50 13.59
N ALA A 49 -4.82 7.52 12.79
CA ALA A 49 -5.73 8.21 11.90
C ALA A 49 -5.05 8.57 10.57
N PRO A 50 -5.82 8.72 9.47
CA PRO A 50 -5.30 9.30 8.24
C PRO A 50 -5.03 10.80 8.41
N LEU A 51 -4.01 11.33 7.73
CA LEU A 51 -3.68 12.75 7.72
C LEU A 51 -3.59 13.28 6.28
N PRO A 52 -3.96 14.57 6.04
CA PRO A 52 -3.88 15.16 4.71
C PRO A 52 -2.42 15.34 4.27
N ILE A 53 -2.14 15.03 3.00
CA ILE A 53 -0.81 15.21 2.38
C ILE A 53 -0.82 16.20 1.20
N GLY A 54 -1.92 16.89 0.98
CA GLY A 54 -2.12 17.79 -0.15
C GLY A 54 -2.85 17.11 -1.31
N CYS A 55 -3.19 17.88 -2.34
CA CYS A 55 -3.87 17.42 -3.56
C CYS A 55 -5.18 16.62 -3.31
N GLY A 56 -5.82 16.82 -2.16
CA GLY A 56 -7.00 16.04 -1.74
C GLY A 56 -6.69 14.58 -1.39
N GLN A 57 -5.42 14.25 -1.12
CA GLN A 57 -4.98 12.90 -0.75
C GLN A 57 -4.56 12.85 0.73
N THR A 58 -4.46 11.63 1.26
CA THR A 58 -4.08 11.37 2.64
C THR A 58 -2.99 10.30 2.73
N ILE A 59 -2.17 10.39 3.78
CA ILE A 59 -1.40 9.24 4.26
C ILE A 59 -2.37 8.33 5.04
N SER A 60 -2.37 7.03 4.74
CA SER A 60 -3.25 6.07 5.40
C SER A 60 -2.97 5.97 6.89
N GLN A 61 -3.99 5.63 7.67
CA GLN A 61 -3.90 5.30 9.09
C GLN A 61 -2.78 4.26 9.33
N PRO A 62 -1.95 4.39 10.38
CA PRO A 62 -0.88 3.44 10.68
C PRO A 62 -1.33 1.98 10.75
N TYR A 63 -2.48 1.71 11.35
CA TYR A 63 -3.08 0.37 11.41
C TYR A 63 -3.35 -0.19 10.00
N ILE A 64 -3.89 0.61 9.08
CA ILE A 64 -4.20 0.18 7.71
C ILE A 64 -2.91 -0.16 6.94
N VAL A 65 -1.87 0.68 7.05
CA VAL A 65 -0.55 0.40 6.47
C VAL A 65 0.01 -0.92 7.00
N ALA A 66 -0.09 -1.15 8.30
CA ALA A 66 0.36 -2.38 8.95
C ALA A 66 -0.36 -3.62 8.39
N VAL A 67 -1.68 -3.57 8.38
CA VAL A 67 -2.53 -4.70 7.94
C VAL A 67 -2.34 -5.02 6.47
N MET A 68 -2.34 -4.00 5.59
CA MET A 68 -2.15 -4.21 4.16
C MET A 68 -0.77 -4.78 3.84
N THR A 69 0.27 -4.27 4.49
CA THR A 69 1.64 -4.80 4.35
C THR A 69 1.73 -6.25 4.81
N ASP A 70 1.10 -6.57 5.92
CA ASP A 70 1.11 -7.90 6.50
C ASP A 70 0.31 -8.92 5.67
N MET A 71 -0.83 -8.52 5.09
CA MET A 71 -1.63 -9.34 4.18
C MET A 71 -0.93 -9.65 2.85
N LEU A 72 -0.03 -8.77 2.43
CA LEU A 72 0.80 -8.96 1.23
C LEU A 72 1.80 -10.12 1.41
N GLU A 73 2.16 -10.46 2.66
CA GLU A 73 3.17 -11.47 3.01
C GLU A 73 4.52 -11.25 2.31
N PRO A 74 5.15 -10.06 2.46
CA PRO A 74 6.37 -9.72 1.75
C PRO A 74 7.56 -10.57 2.21
N ARG A 75 8.47 -10.87 1.28
CA ARG A 75 9.72 -11.61 1.52
C ARG A 75 10.92 -10.77 1.11
N ALA A 76 12.06 -10.95 1.74
CA ALA A 76 13.26 -10.12 1.53
C ALA A 76 13.75 -10.04 0.06
N GLY A 77 13.52 -11.08 -0.74
CA GLY A 77 13.91 -11.10 -2.15
C GLY A 77 12.85 -10.59 -3.13
N ASP A 78 11.70 -10.14 -2.64
CA ASP A 78 10.55 -9.78 -3.48
C ASP A 78 10.77 -8.47 -4.25
N VAL A 79 10.13 -8.39 -5.41
CA VAL A 79 9.91 -7.18 -6.20
C VAL A 79 8.42 -6.84 -6.12
N VAL A 80 8.10 -5.70 -5.53
CA VAL A 80 6.71 -5.29 -5.23
C VAL A 80 6.32 -4.06 -6.04
N LEU A 81 5.08 -4.05 -6.54
CA LEU A 81 4.44 -2.86 -7.12
C LEU A 81 3.52 -2.22 -6.08
N GLU A 82 3.69 -0.93 -5.87
CA GLU A 82 2.74 -0.07 -5.17
C GLU A 82 2.00 0.82 -6.17
N VAL A 83 0.69 0.91 -6.03
CA VAL A 83 -0.17 1.84 -6.78
C VAL A 83 -0.78 2.85 -5.81
N GLY A 84 -0.43 4.13 -6.01
CA GLY A 84 -0.77 5.22 -5.11
C GLY A 84 0.37 5.57 -4.16
N THR A 85 1.48 6.11 -4.68
CA THR A 85 2.65 6.51 -3.88
C THR A 85 2.31 7.50 -2.77
N GLY A 86 1.43 8.48 -3.08
CA GLY A 86 1.07 9.54 -2.16
C GLY A 86 2.29 10.30 -1.64
N CYS A 87 2.53 10.25 -0.34
CA CYS A 87 3.72 10.83 0.28
C CYS A 87 4.95 9.91 0.27
N GLY A 88 4.81 8.64 -0.11
CA GLY A 88 5.88 7.63 -0.13
C GLY A 88 6.02 6.80 1.14
N TYR A 89 5.12 6.93 2.12
CA TYR A 89 5.24 6.22 3.40
C TYR A 89 5.09 4.70 3.26
N GLN A 90 4.06 4.25 2.53
CA GLN A 90 3.85 2.82 2.30
C GLN A 90 5.01 2.23 1.49
N ALA A 91 5.54 2.95 0.48
CA ALA A 91 6.74 2.55 -0.26
C ALA A 91 7.95 2.38 0.66
N ALA A 92 8.17 3.31 1.61
CA ALA A 92 9.25 3.23 2.58
C ALA A 92 9.11 2.02 3.52
N VAL A 93 7.89 1.72 4.00
CA VAL A 93 7.63 0.53 4.82
C VAL A 93 7.92 -0.76 4.05
N LEU A 94 7.48 -0.84 2.79
CA LEU A 94 7.79 -1.99 1.91
C LEU A 94 9.28 -2.12 1.67
N ALA A 95 9.99 -1.01 1.46
CA ALA A 95 11.44 -0.99 1.19
C ALA A 95 12.29 -1.60 2.31
N GLU A 96 11.79 -1.61 3.55
CA GLU A 96 12.42 -2.28 4.69
C GLU A 96 12.25 -3.81 4.67
N LEU A 97 11.34 -4.33 3.83
CA LEU A 97 10.91 -5.72 3.84
C LEU A 97 11.28 -6.49 2.58
N VAL A 98 11.51 -5.77 1.44
CA VAL A 98 11.67 -6.38 0.13
C VAL A 98 12.91 -5.88 -0.61
N ALA A 99 13.31 -6.57 -1.66
CA ALA A 99 14.49 -6.21 -2.45
C ALA A 99 14.27 -4.93 -3.28
N LYS A 100 13.07 -4.75 -3.86
CA LYS A 100 12.75 -3.61 -4.73
C LYS A 100 11.28 -3.24 -4.63
N VAL A 101 11.01 -1.94 -4.62
CA VAL A 101 9.66 -1.36 -4.72
C VAL A 101 9.60 -0.51 -5.98
N TYR A 102 8.63 -0.78 -6.83
CA TYR A 102 8.18 0.11 -7.90
C TYR A 102 6.89 0.77 -7.45
N SER A 103 6.78 2.08 -7.52
CA SER A 103 5.61 2.82 -7.04
C SER A 103 5.09 3.78 -8.10
N ILE A 104 3.78 3.79 -8.32
CA ILE A 104 3.13 4.64 -9.34
C ILE A 104 2.21 5.63 -8.65
N GLU A 105 2.31 6.91 -9.06
CA GLU A 105 1.47 7.99 -8.60
C GLU A 105 0.87 8.75 -9.80
N VAL A 106 -0.44 8.95 -9.78
CA VAL A 106 -1.13 9.68 -10.86
C VAL A 106 -1.00 11.20 -10.68
N VAL A 107 -0.89 11.68 -9.45
CA VAL A 107 -0.71 13.09 -9.12
C VAL A 107 0.77 13.45 -9.20
N ARG A 108 1.18 14.11 -10.28
CA ARG A 108 2.58 14.46 -10.56
C ARG A 108 3.29 15.12 -9.38
N GLU A 109 2.66 16.12 -8.77
CA GLU A 109 3.23 16.85 -7.64
C GLU A 109 3.57 15.94 -6.45
N LEU A 110 2.68 14.99 -6.12
CA LEU A 110 2.91 14.01 -5.06
C LEU A 110 4.01 13.03 -5.45
N GLY A 111 3.96 12.44 -6.65
CA GLY A 111 4.94 11.47 -7.11
C GLY A 111 6.36 12.05 -7.13
N GLU A 112 6.55 13.26 -7.68
CA GLU A 112 7.84 13.93 -7.69
C GLU A 112 8.33 14.31 -6.29
N SER A 113 7.42 14.74 -5.39
CA SER A 113 7.75 15.05 -4.00
C SER A 113 8.14 13.79 -3.22
N ALA A 114 7.41 12.69 -3.41
CA ALA A 114 7.70 11.41 -2.79
C ALA A 114 9.05 10.85 -3.24
N ALA A 115 9.37 10.90 -4.55
CA ALA A 115 10.66 10.45 -5.09
C ALA A 115 11.83 11.17 -4.41
N ARG A 116 11.78 12.52 -4.36
CA ARG A 116 12.82 13.32 -3.68
C ARG A 116 12.91 13.03 -2.19
N ARG A 117 11.78 12.77 -1.53
CA ARG A 117 11.75 12.42 -0.09
C ARG A 117 12.39 11.07 0.18
N LEU A 118 12.02 10.06 -0.59
CA LEU A 118 12.55 8.70 -0.48
C LEU A 118 14.07 8.68 -0.72
N GLU A 119 14.54 9.38 -1.75
CA GLU A 119 15.97 9.55 -2.02
C GLU A 119 16.71 10.21 -0.85
N ARG A 120 16.19 11.32 -0.31
CA ARG A 120 16.78 12.03 0.85
C ARG A 120 16.83 11.16 2.09
N LEU A 121 15.84 10.27 2.29
CA LEU A 121 15.77 9.34 3.41
C LEU A 121 16.59 8.05 3.18
N GLY A 122 17.23 7.90 2.01
CA GLY A 122 18.15 6.80 1.71
C GLY A 122 17.47 5.51 1.19
N TYR A 123 16.21 5.56 0.75
CA TYR A 123 15.50 4.42 0.18
C TYR A 123 15.90 4.16 -1.30
N ALA A 124 17.13 3.71 -1.52
CA ALA A 124 17.68 3.46 -2.87
C ALA A 124 16.99 2.31 -3.63
N ASN A 125 16.26 1.45 -2.92
CA ASN A 125 15.51 0.34 -3.50
C ASN A 125 14.06 0.70 -3.87
N VAL A 126 13.67 1.97 -3.81
CA VAL A 126 12.36 2.47 -4.26
C VAL A 126 12.54 3.26 -5.56
N GLU A 127 11.68 2.99 -6.54
CA GLU A 127 11.59 3.75 -7.78
C GLU A 127 10.16 4.25 -7.97
N VAL A 128 10.01 5.56 -8.17
CA VAL A 128 8.69 6.20 -8.31
C VAL A 128 8.50 6.67 -9.74
N ARG A 129 7.34 6.36 -10.32
CA ARG A 129 6.88 6.83 -11.64
C ARG A 129 5.59 7.61 -11.51
N VAL A 130 5.49 8.72 -12.24
CA VAL A 130 4.21 9.41 -12.46
C VAL A 130 3.48 8.72 -13.62
N GLY A 131 2.25 8.23 -13.37
CA GLY A 131 1.50 7.50 -14.39
C GLY A 131 0.17 6.97 -13.88
N ASP A 132 -0.57 6.28 -14.77
CA ASP A 132 -1.81 5.60 -14.44
C ASP A 132 -1.52 4.27 -13.74
N GLY A 133 -1.82 4.21 -12.44
CA GLY A 133 -1.60 3.02 -11.63
C GLY A 133 -2.52 1.86 -11.97
N ALA A 134 -3.70 2.11 -12.57
CA ALA A 134 -4.61 1.04 -12.98
C ALA A 134 -4.03 0.16 -14.11
N LEU A 135 -3.07 0.69 -14.88
CA LEU A 135 -2.34 -0.02 -15.91
C LEU A 135 -1.15 -0.83 -15.37
N GLY A 136 -0.77 -0.61 -14.11
CA GLY A 136 0.43 -1.19 -13.52
C GLY A 136 1.72 -0.66 -14.16
N TRP A 137 2.80 -1.45 -14.07
CA TRP A 137 4.11 -1.13 -14.65
C TRP A 137 4.69 -2.36 -15.36
N PRO A 138 4.25 -2.62 -16.61
CA PRO A 138 4.54 -3.87 -17.32
C PRO A 138 6.03 -4.14 -17.54
N GLU A 139 6.84 -3.09 -17.65
CA GLU A 139 8.28 -3.19 -17.93
C GLU A 139 9.06 -3.92 -16.82
N HIS A 140 8.50 -3.96 -15.61
CA HIS A 140 9.11 -4.62 -14.45
C HIS A 140 8.33 -5.84 -13.96
N ALA A 141 7.22 -6.18 -14.65
CA ALA A 141 6.43 -7.37 -14.33
C ALA A 141 7.18 -8.67 -14.71
N PRO A 142 6.83 -9.82 -14.07
CA PRO A 142 5.79 -9.98 -13.07
C PRO A 142 6.28 -9.69 -11.64
N TYR A 143 5.36 -9.22 -10.77
CA TYR A 143 5.63 -8.82 -9.40
C TYR A 143 5.40 -9.94 -8.38
N ASP A 144 6.20 -9.96 -7.31
CA ASP A 144 6.03 -10.86 -6.17
C ASP A 144 4.92 -10.41 -5.22
N GLY A 145 4.46 -9.18 -5.34
CA GLY A 145 3.33 -8.63 -4.60
C GLY A 145 2.88 -7.33 -5.22
N ILE A 146 1.60 -7.01 -5.09
CA ILE A 146 1.04 -5.73 -5.53
C ILE A 146 0.20 -5.17 -4.40
N ILE A 147 0.39 -3.90 -4.06
CA ILE A 147 -0.42 -3.19 -3.07
C ILE A 147 -1.02 -1.94 -3.71
N VAL A 148 -2.32 -1.74 -3.52
CA VAL A 148 -3.03 -0.56 -4.05
C VAL A 148 -3.56 0.24 -2.88
N THR A 149 -3.16 1.50 -2.77
CA THR A 149 -3.48 2.39 -1.65
C THR A 149 -4.59 3.40 -1.99
N ALA A 150 -5.39 3.09 -3.00
CA ALA A 150 -6.57 3.84 -3.44
C ALA A 150 -7.69 2.86 -3.80
N ALA A 151 -8.96 3.24 -3.59
CA ALA A 151 -10.08 2.34 -3.84
C ALA A 151 -10.45 2.31 -5.34
N ALA A 152 -10.55 1.10 -5.89
CA ALA A 152 -11.06 0.86 -7.23
C ALA A 152 -12.51 0.36 -7.19
N SER A 153 -13.33 0.73 -8.16
CA SER A 153 -14.70 0.17 -8.28
C SER A 153 -14.69 -1.33 -8.61
N LYS A 154 -13.62 -1.79 -9.25
CA LYS A 154 -13.33 -3.20 -9.54
C LYS A 154 -11.83 -3.43 -9.59
N ILE A 155 -11.38 -4.66 -9.38
CA ILE A 155 -9.96 -5.02 -9.45
C ILE A 155 -9.47 -4.84 -10.90
N PRO A 156 -8.43 -4.00 -11.15
CA PRO A 156 -7.89 -3.81 -12.50
C PRO A 156 -7.24 -5.10 -13.03
N GLU A 157 -7.68 -5.58 -14.18
CA GLU A 157 -7.16 -6.80 -14.81
C GLU A 157 -5.66 -6.71 -15.11
N ALA A 158 -5.16 -5.51 -15.46
CA ALA A 158 -3.74 -5.28 -15.71
C ALA A 158 -2.86 -5.60 -14.49
N LEU A 159 -3.37 -5.37 -13.27
CA LEU A 159 -2.63 -5.66 -12.03
C LEU A 159 -2.59 -7.16 -11.76
N THR A 160 -3.71 -7.88 -11.92
CA THR A 160 -3.74 -9.33 -11.74
C THR A 160 -2.91 -10.06 -12.82
N ALA A 161 -2.88 -9.53 -14.05
CA ALA A 161 -2.02 -10.05 -15.11
C ALA A 161 -0.52 -9.94 -14.77
N GLN A 162 -0.11 -8.84 -14.12
CA GLN A 162 1.26 -8.54 -13.71
C GLN A 162 1.69 -9.21 -12.40
N LEU A 163 0.78 -9.91 -11.70
CA LEU A 163 1.08 -10.64 -10.47
C LEU A 163 1.63 -12.03 -10.78
N LYS A 164 2.68 -12.46 -10.09
CA LYS A 164 3.20 -13.84 -10.15
C LYS A 164 2.20 -14.85 -9.59
N SER A 165 2.19 -16.07 -10.13
CA SER A 165 1.44 -17.18 -9.54
C SER A 165 1.94 -17.51 -8.13
N GLY A 166 1.01 -17.86 -7.22
CA GLY A 166 1.29 -18.10 -5.80
C GLY A 166 1.51 -16.82 -4.99
N ARG A 167 1.14 -15.63 -5.54
CA ARG A 167 1.41 -14.34 -4.91
C ARG A 167 0.13 -13.53 -4.73
N ARG A 168 0.22 -12.41 -4.00
CA ARG A 168 -0.93 -11.63 -3.55
C ARG A 168 -0.93 -10.19 -4.06
N LEU A 169 -2.15 -9.72 -4.33
CA LEU A 169 -2.47 -8.31 -4.51
C LEU A 169 -3.42 -7.90 -3.39
N VAL A 170 -3.14 -6.78 -2.73
CA VAL A 170 -3.98 -6.22 -1.66
C VAL A 170 -4.54 -4.89 -2.15
N ILE A 171 -5.87 -4.75 -2.18
CA ILE A 171 -6.56 -3.62 -2.79
C ILE A 171 -7.87 -3.28 -2.09
N PRO A 172 -8.17 -2.00 -1.82
CA PRO A 172 -9.53 -1.58 -1.46
C PRO A 172 -10.43 -1.60 -2.70
N VAL A 173 -11.61 -2.21 -2.56
CA VAL A 173 -12.62 -2.29 -3.63
C VAL A 173 -13.94 -1.69 -3.15
N GLY A 174 -14.55 -0.85 -3.97
CA GLY A 174 -15.84 -0.21 -3.70
C GLY A 174 -15.96 1.17 -4.33
N GLU A 175 -17.15 1.74 -4.24
CA GLU A 175 -17.45 3.03 -4.86
C GLU A 175 -16.88 4.21 -4.05
N PRO A 176 -16.46 5.29 -4.71
CA PRO A 176 -16.01 6.51 -4.03
C PRO A 176 -17.09 7.08 -3.11
N GLY A 177 -16.75 7.25 -1.81
CA GLY A 177 -17.69 7.74 -0.80
C GLY A 177 -18.79 6.73 -0.40
N GLY A 178 -18.75 5.52 -0.95
CA GLY A 178 -19.63 4.41 -0.61
C GLY A 178 -18.96 3.39 0.31
N TYR A 179 -19.54 2.20 0.35
CA TYR A 179 -18.98 1.07 1.08
C TYR A 179 -17.77 0.51 0.33
N GLN A 180 -16.66 0.33 1.04
CA GLN A 180 -15.42 -0.22 0.51
C GLN A 180 -14.91 -1.33 1.43
N GLU A 181 -14.35 -2.36 0.82
CA GLU A 181 -13.77 -3.49 1.51
C GLU A 181 -12.31 -3.70 1.06
N LEU A 182 -11.47 -4.06 2.00
CA LEU A 182 -10.11 -4.48 1.66
C LEU A 182 -10.16 -5.92 1.16
N VAL A 183 -9.65 -6.14 -0.04
CA VAL A 183 -9.64 -7.44 -0.72
C VAL A 183 -8.20 -7.93 -0.87
N VAL A 184 -7.99 -9.18 -0.51
CA VAL A 184 -6.76 -9.93 -0.83
C VAL A 184 -7.06 -10.81 -2.04
N VAL A 185 -6.36 -10.55 -3.12
CA VAL A 185 -6.41 -11.34 -4.35
C VAL A 185 -5.20 -12.25 -4.37
N GLU A 186 -5.41 -13.55 -4.47
CA GLU A 186 -4.34 -14.54 -4.62
C GLU A 186 -4.39 -15.14 -6.02
N LYS A 187 -3.28 -15.06 -6.74
CA LYS A 187 -3.11 -15.77 -8.01
C LYS A 187 -2.59 -17.17 -7.70
N THR A 188 -3.41 -18.18 -7.89
CA THR A 188 -3.03 -19.56 -7.60
C THR A 188 -1.85 -20.03 -8.46
N LEU A 189 -1.18 -21.11 -8.06
CA LEU A 189 -0.10 -21.71 -8.88
C LEU A 189 -0.58 -22.16 -10.27
N ALA A 190 -1.87 -22.49 -10.41
CA ALA A 190 -2.51 -22.81 -11.68
C ALA A 190 -2.90 -21.57 -12.49
N GLY A 191 -2.65 -20.35 -11.99
CA GLY A 191 -2.97 -19.09 -12.66
C GLY A 191 -4.41 -18.58 -12.44
N GLY A 192 -5.24 -19.30 -11.71
CA GLY A 192 -6.58 -18.83 -11.31
C GLY A 192 -6.52 -17.71 -10.28
N ILE A 193 -7.59 -16.94 -10.16
CA ILE A 193 -7.73 -15.84 -9.19
C ILE A 193 -8.70 -16.28 -8.09
N VAL A 194 -8.29 -16.07 -6.84
CA VAL A 194 -9.12 -16.23 -5.64
C VAL A 194 -9.15 -14.90 -4.90
N GLU A 195 -10.34 -14.43 -4.59
CA GLU A 195 -10.57 -13.18 -3.87
C GLU A 195 -11.07 -13.48 -2.45
N ARG A 196 -10.51 -12.79 -1.47
CA ARG A 196 -10.94 -12.85 -0.08
C ARG A 196 -11.18 -11.46 0.44
N VAL A 197 -12.45 -11.13 0.69
CA VAL A 197 -12.85 -9.92 1.38
C VAL A 197 -12.39 -10.00 2.84
N THR A 198 -11.87 -8.91 3.37
CA THR A 198 -11.38 -8.83 4.74
C THR A 198 -12.15 -7.78 5.54
N LEU A 199 -11.63 -6.59 5.77
CA LEU A 199 -12.24 -5.60 6.64
C LEU A 199 -12.82 -4.41 5.85
N PRO A 200 -13.85 -3.71 6.39
CA PRO A 200 -14.32 -2.46 5.82
C PRO A 200 -13.27 -1.38 5.95
N VAL A 201 -13.15 -0.54 4.91
CA VAL A 201 -12.13 0.52 4.81
C VAL A 201 -12.71 1.77 4.15
N ALA A 202 -11.95 2.89 4.23
CA ALA A 202 -12.28 4.11 3.51
C ALA A 202 -11.00 4.68 2.88
N PHE A 203 -10.93 4.62 1.56
CA PHE A 203 -9.82 5.14 0.77
C PHE A 203 -10.28 6.21 -0.21
N VAL A 204 -9.34 7.07 -0.61
CA VAL A 204 -9.51 7.95 -1.77
C VAL A 204 -9.67 7.10 -3.04
N PRO A 205 -10.39 7.60 -4.07
CA PRO A 205 -10.59 6.83 -5.30
C PRO A 205 -9.29 6.63 -6.08
N LEU A 206 -9.14 5.44 -6.67
CA LEU A 206 -8.12 5.18 -7.68
C LEU A 206 -8.46 6.00 -8.93
N LYS A 207 -7.67 7.03 -9.19
CA LYS A 207 -7.83 7.90 -10.35
C LYS A 207 -7.12 7.29 -11.55
N SER A 208 -7.82 7.27 -12.70
CA SER A 208 -7.24 6.95 -14.00
C SER A 208 -7.49 8.13 -14.94
N PRO A 209 -6.46 8.67 -15.61
CA PRO A 209 -6.62 9.72 -16.61
C PRO A 209 -7.40 9.26 -17.86
N LEU A 210 -7.58 7.92 -17.99
CA LEU A 210 -8.24 7.28 -19.14
C LEU A 210 -9.68 6.83 -18.83
N ALA A 211 -10.20 7.14 -17.64
CA ALA A 211 -11.55 6.79 -17.20
C ALA A 211 -12.50 7.99 -17.35
#